data_fd2e41dfc2113d5ccfe91434a45119e7
#
_entry.id   fd2e41dfc2113d5ccfe91434a45119e7
#
_cell.length_a   1.000
_cell.length_b   1.000
_cell.length_c   1.000
_cell.angle_alpha   90.00
_cell.angle_beta   90.00
_cell.angle_gamma   90.00
#
_symmetry.space_group_name_H-M   'P 1'
#
loop_
_entity.id
_entity.type
_entity.pdbx_description
1 polymer ?
#
loop_
_entity_poly.entity_id
_entity_poly.type
_entity_poly.pdbx_seq_one_letter_code
_entity_poly.pdbx_strand_id
1 'polypeptide(L)'
;MQNLTKWIFPFLIVFALGCQAEQDSAQATAAAPPAEAPVSATIDAKPASSASANYVAGTHYEVLPQPVPTADPSKIEVAEVFWYGCGHCYDFEPLFESWAENLPADVAVVRSPAMWDQQGIMERHARIYYTAKALGVFDEVHMATFEAMNLHRNQLQTEEAIAKLFEEKGVSREDFDKTFNSFGVTSAVKQAESRLRGYRTQGTPEVVINGTYRVSSRLAGGHQDMLNVSSFLIEKIRSEQ
;
A
#
# COMPACT_ATOMS: atom_id res chain seq x y z
N MET A 1 12.37 -9.51 61.17
CA MET A 1 12.72 -8.16 61.67
C MET A 1 12.46 -7.22 60.52
N GLN A 2 11.24 -6.65 60.50
CA GLN A 2 10.90 -5.22 60.69
C GLN A 2 11.60 -4.33 59.63
N ASN A 3 10.90 -3.52 58.83
CA ASN A 3 9.88 -2.54 59.19
C ASN A 3 9.01 -2.16 57.96
N LEU A 4 7.72 -2.05 58.19
CA LEU A 4 6.75 -1.27 57.42
C LEU A 4 7.03 0.22 57.61
N THR A 5 6.90 1.01 56.55
CA THR A 5 6.62 2.44 56.70
C THR A 5 5.48 2.81 55.71
N LYS A 6 4.32 3.00 56.27
CA LYS A 6 3.13 3.62 55.68
C LYS A 6 3.32 5.11 55.66
N TRP A 7 3.10 5.76 54.54
CA TRP A 7 2.91 7.21 54.44
C TRP A 7 1.48 7.50 54.04
N ILE A 8 0.74 8.09 54.98
CA ILE A 8 -0.61 8.63 54.82
C ILE A 8 -0.42 10.13 54.63
N PHE A 9 -0.98 10.72 53.57
CA PHE A 9 -1.17 12.17 53.46
C PHE A 9 -2.65 12.51 53.35
N PRO A 10 -3.15 13.50 54.08
CA PRO A 10 -4.56 13.80 54.21
C PRO A 10 -5.07 14.76 53.13
N PHE A 11 -6.36 14.56 52.86
CA PHE A 11 -7.27 15.41 52.14
C PHE A 11 -7.29 16.87 52.65
N LEU A 12 -7.29 17.81 51.76
CA LEU A 12 -7.74 19.17 52.01
C LEU A 12 -8.78 19.57 50.95
N ILE A 13 -10.02 19.64 51.43
CA ILE A 13 -11.19 20.16 50.71
C ILE A 13 -11.20 21.66 50.93
N VAL A 14 -11.24 22.42 49.82
CA VAL A 14 -11.56 23.84 49.86
C VAL A 14 -12.84 24.07 49.04
N PHE A 15 -13.91 24.38 49.79
CA PHE A 15 -15.14 24.96 49.25
C PHE A 15 -14.93 26.45 49.01
N ALA A 16 -15.30 26.95 47.85
CA ALA A 16 -15.58 28.36 47.65
C ALA A 16 -16.89 28.52 46.88
N LEU A 17 -17.87 29.09 47.58
CA LEU A 17 -19.15 29.56 47.07
C LEU A 17 -18.98 30.94 46.37
N GLY A 18 -19.86 31.17 45.43
CA GLY A 18 -20.39 32.53 45.14
C GLY A 18 -20.13 33.01 43.71
N CYS A 19 -21.01 33.27 42.89
CA CYS A 19 -22.10 34.22 42.79
C CYS A 19 -22.86 34.02 41.48
N GLN A 20 -24.20 34.04 41.59
CA GLN A 20 -25.10 34.23 40.46
C GLN A 20 -25.10 35.69 40.01
N ALA A 21 -25.20 35.94 38.71
CA ALA A 21 -25.74 37.15 38.14
C ALA A 21 -26.62 36.76 36.97
N GLU A 22 -27.93 36.93 37.18
CA GLU A 22 -28.96 37.01 36.15
C GLU A 22 -28.80 38.31 35.35
N GLN A 23 -28.94 38.25 34.04
CA GLN A 23 -29.45 39.32 33.17
C GLN A 23 -29.95 38.68 31.87
N ASP A 24 -31.21 38.51 31.74
CA ASP A 24 -32.25 39.27 31.08
C ASP A 24 -32.09 39.44 29.56
N SER A 25 -33.06 38.80 28.93
CA SER A 25 -33.68 38.93 27.61
C SER A 25 -33.18 39.99 26.63
N ALA A 26 -32.88 39.50 25.40
CA ALA A 26 -33.31 40.15 24.17
C ALA A 26 -33.47 39.11 23.05
N GLN A 27 -34.72 38.85 22.71
CA GLN A 27 -35.18 38.05 21.60
C GLN A 27 -35.00 38.84 20.31
N ALA A 28 -34.06 38.43 19.45
CA ALA A 28 -33.93 38.93 18.09
C ALA A 28 -34.22 37.77 17.12
N THR A 29 -35.43 37.79 16.57
CA THR A 29 -35.84 37.03 15.41
C THR A 29 -34.99 37.42 14.21
N ALA A 30 -34.09 36.53 13.79
CA ALA A 30 -33.43 36.62 12.49
C ALA A 30 -33.91 35.47 11.61
N ALA A 31 -34.46 35.85 10.46
CA ALA A 31 -35.01 34.97 9.44
C ALA A 31 -33.96 34.00 8.90
N ALA A 32 -34.36 32.75 8.70
CA ALA A 32 -33.58 31.73 8.02
C ALA A 32 -33.39 32.10 6.53
N PRO A 33 -32.20 31.95 5.96
CA PRO A 33 -32.02 32.01 4.51
C PRO A 33 -32.58 30.74 3.84
N PRO A 34 -33.06 30.85 2.58
CA PRO A 34 -33.67 29.73 1.87
C PRO A 34 -32.65 28.61 1.61
N ALA A 35 -33.13 27.38 1.74
CA ALA A 35 -32.40 26.17 1.44
C ALA A 35 -32.02 26.17 -0.06
N GLU A 36 -30.73 26.23 -0.34
CA GLU A 36 -30.20 25.89 -1.66
C GLU A 36 -30.30 24.39 -1.88
N ALA A 37 -30.88 24.00 -3.01
CA ALA A 37 -31.00 22.64 -3.47
C ALA A 37 -29.61 22.03 -3.74
N PRO A 38 -29.41 20.70 -3.52
CA PRO A 38 -28.14 20.07 -3.83
C PRO A 38 -27.92 20.08 -5.35
N VAL A 39 -26.95 20.83 -5.81
CA VAL A 39 -26.39 20.68 -7.16
C VAL A 39 -25.65 19.33 -7.20
N SER A 40 -26.30 18.34 -7.80
CA SER A 40 -25.63 17.11 -8.24
C SER A 40 -24.60 17.48 -9.31
N ALA A 41 -23.35 17.70 -8.89
CA ALA A 41 -22.24 17.70 -9.82
C ALA A 41 -21.97 16.27 -10.24
N THR A 42 -22.52 15.84 -11.37
CA THR A 42 -22.04 14.71 -12.14
C THR A 42 -20.62 15.03 -12.58
N ILE A 43 -19.64 14.46 -11.89
CA ILE A 43 -18.25 14.46 -12.36
C ILE A 43 -18.19 13.39 -13.42
N ASP A 44 -18.43 13.75 -14.68
CA ASP A 44 -18.00 12.98 -15.82
C ASP A 44 -16.46 12.98 -15.85
N ALA A 45 -15.85 12.06 -15.10
CA ALA A 45 -14.45 11.75 -15.22
C ALA A 45 -14.20 11.00 -16.54
N LYS A 46 -14.17 11.76 -17.64
CA LYS A 46 -13.58 11.28 -18.89
C LYS A 46 -12.14 10.91 -18.56
N PRO A 47 -11.68 9.67 -18.85
CA PRO A 47 -10.27 9.33 -18.70
C PRO A 47 -9.47 10.31 -19.57
N ALA A 48 -8.57 11.05 -18.93
CA ALA A 48 -7.67 11.95 -19.62
C ALA A 48 -6.82 11.09 -20.58
N SER A 49 -7.02 11.30 -21.85
CA SER A 49 -6.21 10.72 -22.93
C SER A 49 -4.76 11.13 -22.67
N SER A 50 -3.92 10.18 -22.24
CA SER A 50 -2.48 10.37 -21.97
C SER A 50 -1.63 10.58 -23.24
N ALA A 51 -2.27 10.83 -24.37
CA ALA A 51 -1.65 10.84 -25.70
C ALA A 51 -0.78 12.09 -26.03
N SER A 52 -0.53 13.00 -25.08
CA SER A 52 0.27 14.21 -25.36
C SER A 52 1.36 14.56 -24.33
N ALA A 53 1.57 13.74 -23.30
CA ALA A 53 2.65 14.00 -22.34
C ALA A 53 3.96 13.41 -22.87
N ASN A 54 4.96 14.27 -23.11
CA ASN A 54 6.32 13.84 -23.50
C ASN A 54 7.09 13.43 -22.24
N TYR A 55 6.96 12.18 -21.82
CA TYR A 55 7.80 11.65 -20.75
C TYR A 55 9.19 11.26 -21.30
N VAL A 56 10.23 11.68 -20.59
CA VAL A 56 11.64 11.57 -21.03
C VAL A 56 12.40 10.65 -20.09
N ALA A 57 13.16 9.71 -20.65
CA ALA A 57 14.08 8.85 -19.92
C ALA A 57 15.14 9.69 -19.16
N GLY A 58 15.45 9.27 -17.94
CA GLY A 58 16.35 10.00 -17.03
C GLY A 58 15.68 11.15 -16.29
N THR A 59 14.48 11.59 -16.70
CA THR A 59 13.70 12.65 -16.05
C THR A 59 12.47 12.08 -15.34
N HIS A 60 11.65 11.31 -16.04
CA HIS A 60 10.38 10.79 -15.53
C HIS A 60 10.41 9.29 -15.24
N TYR A 61 11.33 8.58 -15.86
CA TYR A 61 11.57 7.15 -15.67
C TYR A 61 13.00 6.79 -16.00
N GLU A 62 13.45 5.63 -15.56
CA GLU A 62 14.78 5.10 -15.90
C GLU A 62 14.67 3.92 -16.86
N VAL A 63 15.66 3.81 -17.75
CA VAL A 63 15.84 2.63 -18.60
C VAL A 63 16.83 1.70 -17.90
N LEU A 64 16.44 0.48 -17.66
CA LEU A 64 17.32 -0.51 -17.03
C LEU A 64 18.47 -0.87 -18.01
N PRO A 65 19.70 -1.02 -17.51
CA PRO A 65 20.85 -1.30 -18.36
C PRO A 65 20.77 -2.67 -19.05
N GLN A 66 19.99 -3.60 -18.45
CA GLN A 66 19.67 -4.89 -19.04
C GLN A 66 18.20 -5.20 -18.73
N PRO A 67 17.41 -5.60 -19.72
CA PRO A 67 16.04 -6.04 -19.49
C PRO A 67 15.99 -7.27 -18.58
N VAL A 68 15.01 -7.29 -17.67
CA VAL A 68 14.71 -8.44 -16.84
C VAL A 68 13.62 -9.27 -17.52
N PRO A 69 13.80 -10.58 -17.67
CA PRO A 69 12.79 -11.42 -18.30
C PRO A 69 11.44 -11.32 -17.60
N THR A 70 10.37 -11.18 -18.39
CA THR A 70 8.99 -11.17 -17.92
C THR A 70 8.50 -12.58 -17.63
N ALA A 71 7.42 -12.69 -16.83
CA ALA A 71 6.82 -13.99 -16.54
C ALA A 71 6.12 -14.61 -17.76
N ASP A 72 5.50 -13.76 -18.58
CA ASP A 72 4.84 -14.12 -19.84
C ASP A 72 5.33 -13.19 -20.97
N PRO A 73 6.19 -13.68 -21.87
CA PRO A 73 6.72 -12.86 -22.96
C PRO A 73 5.70 -12.47 -24.03
N SER A 74 4.51 -13.05 -24.00
CA SER A 74 3.41 -12.69 -24.91
C SER A 74 2.61 -11.48 -24.46
N LYS A 75 2.90 -10.94 -23.24
CA LYS A 75 2.22 -9.80 -22.64
C LYS A 75 3.21 -8.70 -22.24
N ILE A 76 2.71 -7.48 -22.20
CA ILE A 76 3.43 -6.38 -21.58
C ILE A 76 3.30 -6.52 -20.05
N GLU A 77 4.40 -6.74 -19.36
CA GLU A 77 4.40 -6.93 -17.91
C GLU A 77 4.48 -5.58 -17.19
N VAL A 78 3.59 -5.39 -16.21
CA VAL A 78 3.64 -4.34 -15.21
C VAL A 78 3.98 -4.97 -13.86
N ALA A 79 5.18 -4.71 -13.35
CA ALA A 79 5.62 -5.22 -12.06
C ALA A 79 5.58 -4.11 -11.02
N GLU A 80 4.68 -4.22 -10.04
CA GLU A 80 4.67 -3.37 -8.87
C GLU A 80 5.71 -3.88 -7.87
N VAL A 81 6.61 -3.00 -7.43
CA VAL A 81 7.56 -3.28 -6.36
C VAL A 81 7.10 -2.57 -5.10
N PHE A 82 6.79 -3.34 -4.08
CA PHE A 82 6.18 -2.84 -2.85
C PHE A 82 6.77 -3.50 -1.60
N TRP A 83 6.50 -2.93 -0.44
CA TRP A 83 6.72 -3.54 0.86
C TRP A 83 5.57 -3.22 1.80
N TYR A 84 5.02 -4.21 2.49
CA TYR A 84 3.89 -4.03 3.40
C TYR A 84 4.15 -3.02 4.53
N GLY A 85 5.40 -2.86 4.98
CA GLY A 85 5.78 -1.87 5.99
C GLY A 85 6.03 -0.46 5.44
N CYS A 86 5.80 -0.24 4.15
CA CYS A 86 5.98 1.06 3.52
C CYS A 86 4.67 1.84 3.46
N GLY A 87 4.57 2.95 4.21
CA GLY A 87 3.38 3.81 4.20
C GLY A 87 3.05 4.37 2.83
N HIS A 88 4.05 4.72 2.02
CA HIS A 88 3.82 5.17 0.64
C HIS A 88 3.27 4.06 -0.27
N CYS A 89 3.59 2.79 -0.01
CA CYS A 89 2.98 1.67 -0.72
C CYS A 89 1.52 1.50 -0.30
N TYR A 90 1.22 1.62 1.00
CA TYR A 90 -0.14 1.60 1.50
C TYR A 90 -1.02 2.69 0.86
N ASP A 91 -0.48 3.90 0.72
CA ASP A 91 -1.19 5.01 0.07
C ASP A 91 -1.30 4.82 -1.46
N PHE A 92 -0.36 4.10 -2.07
CA PHE A 92 -0.34 3.84 -3.51
C PHE A 92 -1.26 2.71 -3.94
N GLU A 93 -1.43 1.68 -3.11
CA GLU A 93 -2.15 0.45 -3.44
C GLU A 93 -3.57 0.67 -3.99
N PRO A 94 -4.45 1.49 -3.37
CA PRO A 94 -5.78 1.73 -3.92
C PRO A 94 -5.77 2.39 -5.31
N LEU A 95 -4.78 3.26 -5.57
CA LEU A 95 -4.61 3.90 -6.87
C LEU A 95 -4.12 2.90 -7.92
N PHE A 96 -3.16 2.05 -7.53
CA PHE A 96 -2.61 1.02 -8.40
C PHE A 96 -3.65 -0.04 -8.76
N GLU A 97 -4.43 -0.55 -7.80
CA GLU A 97 -5.52 -1.50 -8.05
C GLU A 97 -6.54 -0.94 -9.04
N SER A 98 -7.08 0.25 -8.75
CA SER A 98 -8.06 0.88 -9.64
C SER A 98 -7.53 1.11 -11.05
N TRP A 99 -6.26 1.44 -11.19
CA TRP A 99 -5.61 1.59 -12.49
C TRP A 99 -5.40 0.23 -13.17
N ALA A 100 -4.95 -0.79 -12.43
CA ALA A 100 -4.64 -2.12 -12.91
C ALA A 100 -5.89 -2.84 -13.45
N GLU A 101 -7.05 -2.68 -12.81
CA GLU A 101 -8.34 -3.22 -13.24
C GLU A 101 -8.75 -2.72 -14.65
N ASN A 102 -8.28 -1.55 -15.03
CA ASN A 102 -8.61 -0.93 -16.32
C ASN A 102 -7.55 -1.16 -17.41
N LEU A 103 -6.53 -1.97 -17.14
CA LEU A 103 -5.50 -2.30 -18.12
C LEU A 103 -6.05 -3.27 -19.21
N PRO A 104 -5.60 -3.11 -20.45
CA PRO A 104 -5.99 -4.01 -21.54
C PRO A 104 -5.52 -5.45 -21.32
N ALA A 105 -6.18 -6.41 -21.98
CA ALA A 105 -5.92 -7.85 -21.82
C ALA A 105 -4.52 -8.31 -22.25
N ASP A 106 -3.81 -7.52 -23.04
CA ASP A 106 -2.42 -7.74 -23.46
C ASP A 106 -1.40 -7.31 -22.39
N VAL A 107 -1.85 -6.73 -21.26
CA VAL A 107 -1.02 -6.36 -20.14
C VAL A 107 -1.18 -7.37 -18.99
N ALA A 108 -0.07 -7.76 -18.39
CA ALA A 108 -0.04 -8.64 -17.21
C ALA A 108 0.50 -7.90 -16.01
N VAL A 109 -0.27 -7.85 -14.93
CA VAL A 109 0.16 -7.26 -13.66
C VAL A 109 0.79 -8.34 -12.77
N VAL A 110 1.97 -8.06 -12.27
CA VAL A 110 2.66 -8.87 -11.27
C VAL A 110 3.07 -7.99 -10.10
N ARG A 111 3.08 -8.54 -8.90
CA ARG A 111 3.58 -7.86 -7.71
C ARG A 111 4.87 -8.51 -7.25
N SER A 112 5.84 -7.71 -6.90
CA SER A 112 7.18 -8.13 -6.47
C SER A 112 7.49 -7.52 -5.11
N PRO A 113 7.26 -8.25 -4.01
CA PRO A 113 7.60 -7.78 -2.67
C PRO A 113 9.11 -7.47 -2.56
N ALA A 114 9.43 -6.28 -2.08
CA ALA A 114 10.81 -5.84 -1.88
C ALA A 114 11.49 -6.58 -0.72
N MET A 115 12.77 -6.93 -0.92
CA MET A 115 13.58 -7.67 0.06
C MET A 115 15.03 -7.19 -0.04
N TRP A 116 15.44 -6.26 0.83
CA TRP A 116 16.83 -5.78 0.91
C TRP A 116 17.34 -5.59 2.34
N ASP A 117 16.53 -5.95 3.34
CA ASP A 117 16.96 -5.92 4.72
C ASP A 117 17.84 -7.13 5.06
N GLN A 118 18.86 -6.91 5.91
CA GLN A 118 19.77 -7.95 6.33
C GLN A 118 19.21 -8.86 7.44
N GLN A 119 18.10 -8.46 8.06
CA GLN A 119 17.46 -9.19 9.15
C GLN A 119 16.40 -10.20 8.69
N GLY A 120 16.08 -10.22 7.42
CA GLY A 120 15.10 -11.13 6.83
C GLY A 120 13.64 -10.82 7.17
N ILE A 121 13.36 -9.62 7.69
CA ILE A 121 11.98 -9.19 8.00
C ILE A 121 11.20 -8.98 6.70
N MET A 122 11.81 -8.33 5.72
CA MET A 122 11.17 -8.11 4.41
C MET A 122 10.97 -9.42 3.65
N GLU A 123 11.89 -10.38 3.77
CA GLU A 123 11.69 -11.73 3.21
C GLU A 123 10.47 -12.42 3.85
N ARG A 124 10.31 -12.31 5.18
CA ARG A 124 9.15 -12.85 5.89
C ARG A 124 7.86 -12.20 5.42
N HIS A 125 7.87 -10.89 5.18
CA HIS A 125 6.72 -10.19 4.62
C HIS A 125 6.45 -10.58 3.16
N ALA A 126 7.47 -10.85 2.35
CA ALA A 126 7.30 -11.40 1.01
C ALA A 126 6.64 -12.78 1.05
N ARG A 127 6.93 -13.61 2.06
CA ARG A 127 6.26 -14.89 2.27
C ARG A 127 4.76 -14.73 2.53
N ILE A 128 4.31 -13.64 3.19
CA ILE A 128 2.87 -13.35 3.36
C ILE A 128 2.20 -13.29 1.99
N TYR A 129 2.75 -12.49 1.08
CA TYR A 129 2.22 -12.33 -0.27
C TYR A 129 2.13 -13.68 -1.01
N TYR A 130 3.23 -14.44 -1.06
CA TYR A 130 3.25 -15.71 -1.80
C TYR A 130 2.41 -16.81 -1.15
N THR A 131 2.28 -16.79 0.17
CA THR A 131 1.38 -17.70 0.90
C THR A 131 -0.08 -17.37 0.59
N ALA A 132 -0.47 -16.10 0.61
CA ALA A 132 -1.81 -15.67 0.26
C ALA A 132 -2.18 -16.05 -1.19
N LYS A 133 -1.24 -15.88 -2.13
CA LYS A 133 -1.41 -16.32 -3.52
C LYS A 133 -1.55 -17.84 -3.63
N ALA A 134 -0.73 -18.60 -2.91
CA ALA A 134 -0.77 -20.07 -2.96
C ALA A 134 -2.05 -20.66 -2.35
N LEU A 135 -2.62 -19.99 -1.35
CA LEU A 135 -3.87 -20.37 -0.70
C LEU A 135 -5.12 -19.80 -1.39
N GLY A 136 -4.95 -18.90 -2.38
CA GLY A 136 -6.08 -18.27 -3.08
C GLY A 136 -6.84 -17.24 -2.24
N VAL A 137 -6.20 -16.67 -1.22
CA VAL A 137 -6.77 -15.67 -0.28
C VAL A 137 -6.07 -14.31 -0.39
N PHE A 138 -5.56 -14.01 -1.58
CA PHE A 138 -4.80 -12.78 -1.80
C PHE A 138 -5.65 -11.54 -1.51
N ASP A 139 -6.87 -11.49 -2.00
CA ASP A 139 -7.73 -10.32 -1.91
C ASP A 139 -8.10 -10.01 -0.44
N GLU A 140 -8.26 -11.04 0.41
CA GLU A 140 -8.58 -10.90 1.82
C GLU A 140 -7.37 -10.53 2.69
N VAL A 141 -6.17 -10.97 2.29
CA VAL A 141 -4.96 -10.86 3.11
C VAL A 141 -4.13 -9.63 2.74
N HIS A 142 -4.11 -9.24 1.46
CA HIS A 142 -3.20 -8.21 0.96
C HIS A 142 -3.39 -6.85 1.64
N MET A 143 -4.58 -6.26 1.52
CA MET A 143 -4.88 -4.99 2.20
C MET A 143 -4.86 -5.12 3.71
N ALA A 144 -5.35 -6.24 4.27
CA ALA A 144 -5.29 -6.46 5.71
C ALA A 144 -3.86 -6.49 6.27
N THR A 145 -2.89 -6.96 5.48
CA THR A 145 -1.46 -6.91 5.85
C THR A 145 -0.95 -5.47 5.86
N PHE A 146 -1.28 -4.68 4.85
CA PHE A 146 -0.95 -3.25 4.83
C PHE A 146 -1.55 -2.51 6.02
N GLU A 147 -2.83 -2.73 6.32
CA GLU A 147 -3.54 -2.11 7.45
C GLU A 147 -2.95 -2.52 8.79
N ALA A 148 -2.66 -3.81 8.98
CA ALA A 148 -2.02 -4.31 10.20
C ALA A 148 -0.72 -3.54 10.48
N MET A 149 0.12 -3.34 9.48
CA MET A 149 1.42 -2.70 9.64
C MET A 149 1.33 -1.17 9.72
N ASN A 150 0.53 -0.53 8.87
CA ASN A 150 0.53 0.93 8.73
C ASN A 150 -0.50 1.63 9.64
N LEU A 151 -1.65 1.00 9.91
CA LEU A 151 -2.68 1.57 10.79
C LEU A 151 -2.59 1.03 12.20
N HIS A 152 -2.43 -0.28 12.36
CA HIS A 152 -2.49 -0.96 13.67
C HIS A 152 -1.10 -1.16 14.29
N ARG A 153 -0.02 -0.74 13.61
CA ARG A 153 1.38 -0.86 14.08
C ARG A 153 1.80 -2.30 14.45
N ASN A 154 1.10 -3.28 13.93
CA ASN A 154 1.48 -4.69 14.04
C ASN A 154 2.52 -5.00 12.96
N GLN A 155 3.79 -5.06 13.35
CA GLN A 155 4.91 -5.21 12.43
C GLN A 155 5.05 -6.61 11.83
N LEU A 156 4.19 -7.57 12.18
CA LEU A 156 4.20 -8.95 11.67
C LEU A 156 5.59 -9.60 11.64
N GLN A 157 6.36 -9.37 12.72
CA GLN A 157 7.76 -9.79 12.80
C GLN A 157 7.94 -11.28 13.08
N THR A 158 6.90 -11.97 13.54
CA THR A 158 6.94 -13.38 13.87
C THR A 158 5.96 -14.17 13.01
N GLU A 159 6.29 -15.43 12.75
CA GLU A 159 5.41 -16.36 12.03
C GLU A 159 4.07 -16.52 12.76
N GLU A 160 4.06 -16.51 14.09
CA GLU A 160 2.85 -16.57 14.90
C GLU A 160 1.92 -15.36 14.67
N ALA A 161 2.48 -14.15 14.62
CA ALA A 161 1.68 -12.95 14.34
C ALA A 161 1.10 -12.97 12.91
N ILE A 162 1.85 -13.53 11.96
CA ILE A 162 1.39 -13.70 10.57
C ILE A 162 0.31 -14.77 10.50
N ALA A 163 0.52 -15.93 11.16
CA ALA A 163 -0.47 -17.01 11.20
C ALA A 163 -1.82 -16.51 11.72
N LYS A 164 -1.79 -15.71 12.80
CA LYS A 164 -2.99 -15.09 13.35
C LYS A 164 -3.73 -14.20 12.34
N LEU A 165 -3.01 -13.42 11.55
CA LEU A 165 -3.62 -12.61 10.49
C LEU A 165 -4.34 -13.50 9.45
N PHE A 166 -3.73 -14.62 9.05
CA PHE A 166 -4.35 -15.56 8.12
C PHE A 166 -5.57 -16.26 8.74
N GLU A 167 -5.49 -16.66 10.01
CA GLU A 167 -6.63 -17.26 10.75
C GLU A 167 -7.82 -16.30 10.82
N GLU A 168 -7.60 -15.00 11.06
CA GLU A 168 -8.61 -13.95 11.03
C GLU A 168 -9.26 -13.78 9.64
N LYS A 169 -8.59 -14.26 8.58
CA LYS A 169 -9.10 -14.29 7.19
C LYS A 169 -9.62 -15.68 6.77
N GLY A 170 -9.83 -16.57 7.73
CA GLY A 170 -10.48 -17.88 7.50
C GLY A 170 -9.55 -18.99 7.05
N VAL A 171 -8.24 -18.79 7.05
CA VAL A 171 -7.25 -19.85 6.76
C VAL A 171 -7.00 -20.67 8.03
N SER A 172 -7.03 -22.00 7.92
CA SER A 172 -6.67 -22.84 9.07
C SER A 172 -5.20 -22.72 9.41
N ARG A 173 -4.85 -22.88 10.69
CA ARG A 173 -3.47 -22.90 11.14
C ARG A 173 -2.64 -23.96 10.41
N GLU A 174 -3.21 -25.13 10.21
CA GLU A 174 -2.56 -26.25 9.51
C GLU A 174 -2.20 -25.88 8.05
N ASP A 175 -3.15 -25.28 7.31
CA ASP A 175 -2.92 -24.86 5.92
C ASP A 175 -1.90 -23.74 5.84
N PHE A 176 -1.93 -22.80 6.78
CA PHE A 176 -0.94 -21.74 6.87
C PHE A 176 0.46 -22.34 7.10
N ASP A 177 0.67 -23.11 8.16
CA ASP A 177 1.98 -23.67 8.52
C ASP A 177 2.58 -24.51 7.37
N LYS A 178 1.75 -25.33 6.73
CA LYS A 178 2.13 -26.15 5.58
C LYS A 178 2.53 -25.30 4.38
N THR A 179 1.83 -24.20 4.12
CA THR A 179 2.02 -23.40 2.91
C THR A 179 3.15 -22.38 3.10
N PHE A 180 3.18 -21.67 4.23
CA PHE A 180 4.13 -20.60 4.52
C PHE A 180 5.60 -21.10 4.43
N ASN A 181 5.87 -22.31 4.89
CA ASN A 181 7.18 -22.93 4.88
C ASN A 181 7.39 -23.89 3.67
N SER A 182 6.46 -23.93 2.71
CA SER A 182 6.53 -24.81 1.57
C SER A 182 7.71 -24.49 0.63
N PHE A 183 8.13 -25.48 -0.13
CA PHE A 183 9.09 -25.30 -1.21
C PHE A 183 8.59 -24.31 -2.27
N GLY A 184 7.27 -24.33 -2.58
CA GLY A 184 6.65 -23.44 -3.56
C GLY A 184 6.80 -21.97 -3.17
N VAL A 185 6.43 -21.61 -1.93
CA VAL A 185 6.59 -20.25 -1.40
C VAL A 185 8.07 -19.86 -1.34
N THR A 186 8.94 -20.74 -0.87
CA THR A 186 10.38 -20.49 -0.81
C THR A 186 10.97 -20.21 -2.20
N SER A 187 10.57 -20.98 -3.21
CA SER A 187 11.01 -20.78 -4.59
C SER A 187 10.51 -19.46 -5.16
N ALA A 188 9.23 -19.11 -4.93
CA ALA A 188 8.65 -17.86 -5.39
C ALA A 188 9.35 -16.63 -4.77
N VAL A 189 9.67 -16.67 -3.48
CA VAL A 189 10.45 -15.63 -2.79
C VAL A 189 11.83 -15.45 -3.41
N LYS A 190 12.56 -16.55 -3.67
CA LYS A 190 13.88 -16.48 -4.32
C LYS A 190 13.83 -15.94 -5.74
N GLN A 191 12.79 -16.30 -6.50
CA GLN A 191 12.59 -15.76 -7.85
C GLN A 191 12.32 -14.24 -7.80
N ALA A 192 11.46 -13.78 -6.87
CA ALA A 192 11.22 -12.37 -6.66
C ALA A 192 12.50 -11.61 -6.28
N GLU A 193 13.28 -12.14 -5.35
CA GLU A 193 14.57 -11.55 -4.97
C GLU A 193 15.52 -11.41 -6.17
N SER A 194 15.59 -12.43 -7.05
CA SER A 194 16.38 -12.36 -8.28
C SER A 194 15.90 -11.27 -9.23
N ARG A 195 14.57 -11.13 -9.41
CA ARG A 195 13.97 -10.08 -10.24
C ARG A 195 14.25 -8.69 -9.68
N LEU A 196 14.12 -8.48 -8.37
CA LEU A 196 14.40 -7.21 -7.71
C LEU A 196 15.85 -6.75 -7.93
N ARG A 197 16.82 -7.67 -7.89
CA ARG A 197 18.21 -7.35 -8.22
C ARG A 197 18.35 -6.88 -9.67
N GLY A 198 17.63 -7.49 -10.60
CA GLY A 198 17.59 -7.09 -12.01
C GLY A 198 16.93 -5.72 -12.19
N TYR A 199 15.85 -5.43 -11.48
CA TYR A 199 15.14 -4.14 -11.52
C TYR A 199 15.95 -2.99 -10.93
N ARG A 200 17.01 -3.28 -10.16
CA ARG A 200 17.83 -2.26 -9.48
C ARG A 200 16.98 -1.30 -8.65
N THR A 201 15.97 -1.83 -7.97
CA THR A 201 15.05 -1.08 -7.11
C THR A 201 15.81 -0.26 -6.08
N GLN A 202 15.40 0.99 -5.88
CA GLN A 202 16.02 1.94 -4.95
C GLN A 202 15.08 2.33 -3.81
N GLY A 203 13.80 2.00 -3.93
CA GLY A 203 12.77 2.32 -2.96
C GLY A 203 11.45 1.61 -3.27
N THR A 204 10.44 1.92 -2.49
CA THR A 204 9.06 1.47 -2.73
C THR A 204 8.09 2.63 -2.47
N PRO A 205 6.97 2.73 -3.22
CA PRO A 205 6.65 1.90 -4.39
C PRO A 205 7.49 2.27 -5.61
N GLU A 206 7.75 1.29 -6.46
CA GLU A 206 8.24 1.47 -7.83
C GLU A 206 7.43 0.60 -8.79
N VAL A 207 7.32 1.01 -10.04
CA VAL A 207 6.69 0.20 -11.10
C VAL A 207 7.73 -0.09 -12.19
N VAL A 208 7.84 -1.35 -12.60
CA VAL A 208 8.73 -1.75 -13.69
C VAL A 208 7.89 -2.23 -14.86
N ILE A 209 8.05 -1.59 -16.01
CA ILE A 209 7.32 -1.92 -17.23
C ILE A 209 8.19 -2.78 -18.13
N ASN A 210 7.67 -3.95 -18.47
CA ASN A 210 8.25 -4.95 -19.37
C ASN A 210 9.72 -5.30 -19.05
N GLY A 211 10.05 -5.31 -17.74
CA GLY A 211 11.43 -5.54 -17.29
C GLY A 211 12.47 -4.56 -17.81
N THR A 212 12.05 -3.44 -18.39
CA THR A 212 12.93 -2.50 -19.11
C THR A 212 12.90 -1.10 -18.52
N TYR A 213 11.75 -0.60 -18.13
CA TYR A 213 11.57 0.77 -17.66
C TYR A 213 11.17 0.78 -16.19
N ARG A 214 11.89 1.52 -15.36
CA ARG A 214 11.60 1.69 -13.94
C ARG A 214 11.05 3.08 -13.67
N VAL A 215 9.89 3.13 -13.02
CA VAL A 215 9.16 4.34 -12.66
C VAL A 215 9.11 4.45 -11.13
N SER A 216 9.55 5.57 -10.59
CA SER A 216 9.46 5.88 -9.16
C SER A 216 8.70 7.19 -8.94
N SER A 217 8.05 7.35 -7.78
CA SER A 217 7.34 8.59 -7.45
C SER A 217 8.24 9.83 -7.47
N ARG A 218 9.51 9.66 -7.11
CA ARG A 218 10.51 10.73 -7.12
C ARG A 218 10.77 11.30 -8.53
N LEU A 219 10.84 10.43 -9.54
CA LEU A 219 11.07 10.86 -10.92
C LEU A 219 9.77 11.26 -11.62
N ALA A 220 8.70 10.53 -11.39
CA ALA A 220 7.44 10.80 -12.04
C ALA A 220 6.75 12.08 -11.52
N GLY A 221 6.95 12.43 -10.23
CA GLY A 221 6.33 13.59 -9.61
C GLY A 221 5.24 13.25 -8.58
N GLY A 222 4.98 11.96 -8.32
CA GLY A 222 3.99 11.48 -7.35
C GLY A 222 3.37 10.15 -7.76
N HIS A 223 2.47 9.63 -6.93
CA HIS A 223 1.85 8.33 -7.15
C HIS A 223 0.98 8.30 -8.42
N GLN A 224 0.15 9.32 -8.63
CA GLN A 224 -0.69 9.39 -9.84
C GLN A 224 0.16 9.51 -11.11
N ASP A 225 1.24 10.27 -11.03
CA ASP A 225 2.14 10.45 -12.18
C ASP A 225 2.94 9.18 -12.48
N MET A 226 3.23 8.34 -11.48
CA MET A 226 3.78 6.99 -11.74
C MET A 226 2.85 6.19 -12.65
N LEU A 227 1.54 6.22 -12.42
CA LEU A 227 0.56 5.50 -13.25
C LEU A 227 0.44 6.11 -14.65
N ASN A 228 0.48 7.45 -14.75
CA ASN A 228 0.48 8.16 -16.03
C ASN A 228 1.72 7.81 -16.88
N VAL A 229 2.91 7.82 -16.28
CA VAL A 229 4.16 7.41 -16.92
C VAL A 229 4.12 5.94 -17.31
N SER A 230 3.59 5.06 -16.43
CA SER A 230 3.44 3.64 -16.71
C SER A 230 2.52 3.39 -17.90
N SER A 231 1.39 4.08 -17.99
CA SER A 231 0.47 4.02 -19.12
C SER A 231 1.15 4.45 -20.44
N PHE A 232 1.90 5.55 -20.40
CA PHE A 232 2.69 6.01 -21.55
C PHE A 232 3.70 4.95 -22.02
N LEU A 233 4.40 4.30 -21.07
CA LEU A 233 5.39 3.27 -21.39
C LEU A 233 4.76 1.99 -21.97
N ILE A 234 3.58 1.61 -21.51
CA ILE A 234 2.80 0.51 -22.07
C ILE A 234 2.47 0.81 -23.55
N GLU A 235 1.92 2.00 -23.83
CA GLU A 235 1.59 2.41 -25.20
C GLU A 235 2.84 2.51 -26.09
N LYS A 236 3.95 3.03 -25.55
CA LYS A 236 5.23 3.07 -26.25
C LYS A 236 5.67 1.67 -26.70
N ILE A 237 5.68 0.69 -25.76
CA ILE A 237 6.06 -0.70 -26.06
C ILE A 237 5.12 -1.31 -27.11
N ARG A 238 3.82 -1.08 -26.98
CA ARG A 238 2.81 -1.58 -27.92
C ARG A 238 3.02 -1.04 -29.33
N SER A 239 3.45 0.22 -29.47
CA SER A 239 3.74 0.85 -30.77
C SER A 239 5.04 0.37 -31.43
N GLU A 240 5.92 -0.29 -30.67
CA GLU A 240 7.23 -0.79 -31.10
C GLU A 240 7.19 -2.30 -31.46
N GLN A 241 6.06 -3.00 -31.22
CA GLN A 241 5.83 -4.41 -31.58
C GLN A 241 5.25 -4.54 -32.99
#